data_e19a622a408f03d21aadd9012e24c704
#
_entry.id   e19a622a408f03d21aadd9012e24c704
#
_cell.length_a   1.000
_cell.length_b   1.000
_cell.length_c   1.000
_cell.angle_alpha   90.00
_cell.angle_beta   90.00
_cell.angle_gamma   90.00
#
_symmetry.space_group_name_H-M   'P 1'
#
loop_
_entity.id
_entity.type
_entity.pdbx_description
1 polymer ?
#
loop_
_entity_poly.entity_id
_entity_poly.type
_entity_poly.pdbx_seq_one_letter_code
_entity_poly.pdbx_strand_id
1 'polypeptide(L)'
;TLTDPSYHRQIVVMTAPHIGNTGVNDEDPESSRIWVAGFVVRDAARRASNWRARRELEDELVAQGIVGIADVDTRAITRHIRERGAMRAGIFSGDALPVGAQYLGEEAVASLVRIVADSPAMSGQALAAEVSTDETYVVEPLGDFAGKEPIARVVAVDLGIKSRTPYHLAARGVRVYVVPSTASFADIEALKPDGVFFSNGPGDPSTADREIGVLRAVLDAGIPYFGICFGHQLFGRALGYGTYKLDYGHRGINQPVKDVATGRVEITAHNHGFAVDAPVGEPSVAPFDSGRYGRVEVSHIGLN
;
A
#
# COMPACT_ATOMS: atom_id res chain seq x y z
N THR A 1 -8.60 -4.39 -2.94
CA THR A 1 -8.39 -3.69 -1.66
C THR A 1 -7.98 -4.66 -0.56
N LEU A 2 -8.78 -5.70 -0.26
CA LEU A 2 -8.53 -6.62 0.87
C LEU A 2 -7.17 -7.33 0.76
N THR A 3 -6.79 -7.72 -0.46
CA THR A 3 -5.54 -8.43 -0.75
C THR A 3 -4.37 -7.51 -1.11
N ASP A 4 -4.53 -6.18 -0.98
CA ASP A 4 -3.44 -5.21 -1.16
C ASP A 4 -2.59 -5.14 0.11
N PRO A 5 -1.31 -5.53 0.07
CA PRO A 5 -0.43 -5.53 1.25
C PRO A 5 -0.26 -4.15 1.90
N SER A 6 -0.49 -3.07 1.15
CA SER A 6 -0.43 -1.70 1.69
C SER A 6 -1.45 -1.43 2.80
N TYR A 7 -2.49 -2.28 2.93
CA TYR A 7 -3.47 -2.19 4.02
C TYR A 7 -3.11 -3.04 5.25
N HIS A 8 -1.94 -3.64 5.28
CA HIS A 8 -1.52 -4.46 6.42
C HIS A 8 -1.66 -3.70 7.74
N ARG A 9 -2.23 -4.37 8.75
CA ARG A 9 -2.57 -3.82 10.08
C ARG A 9 -3.57 -2.65 10.07
N GLN A 10 -4.34 -2.47 9.00
CA GLN A 10 -5.38 -1.44 8.93
C GLN A 10 -6.78 -2.08 8.88
N ILE A 11 -7.73 -1.48 9.57
CA ILE A 11 -9.15 -1.75 9.42
C ILE A 11 -9.66 -0.92 8.24
N VAL A 12 -10.26 -1.58 7.25
CA VAL A 12 -10.80 -0.92 6.07
C VAL A 12 -12.31 -0.72 6.22
N VAL A 13 -12.74 0.53 6.07
CA VAL A 13 -14.14 0.93 6.08
C VAL A 13 -14.58 1.23 4.65
N MET A 14 -15.53 0.46 4.13
CA MET A 14 -16.07 0.67 2.79
C MET A 14 -17.17 1.72 2.81
N THR A 15 -17.05 2.70 1.92
CA THR A 15 -18.03 3.80 1.83
C THR A 15 -19.17 3.53 0.86
N ALA A 16 -19.00 2.57 -0.07
CA ALA A 16 -20.11 2.10 -0.89
C ALA A 16 -21.13 1.38 -0.01
N PRO A 17 -22.44 1.64 -0.23
CA PRO A 17 -23.47 1.16 0.68
C PRO A 17 -23.64 -0.37 0.67
N HIS A 18 -23.35 -1.05 -0.44
CA HIS A 18 -23.54 -2.49 -0.60
C HIS A 18 -22.25 -3.13 -1.10
N ILE A 19 -21.73 -4.11 -0.36
CA ILE A 19 -20.42 -4.74 -0.59
C ILE A 19 -20.55 -6.27 -0.64
N GLY A 20 -19.82 -6.90 -1.56
CA GLY A 20 -19.74 -8.35 -1.70
C GLY A 20 -20.51 -8.94 -2.87
N ASN A 21 -21.38 -8.18 -3.54
CA ASN A 21 -22.18 -8.65 -4.66
C ASN A 21 -21.35 -9.08 -5.89
N THR A 22 -20.11 -8.64 -6.05
CA THR A 22 -19.19 -9.15 -7.08
C THR A 22 -18.58 -10.51 -6.73
N GLY A 23 -18.65 -10.92 -5.46
CA GLY A 23 -18.00 -12.12 -4.97
C GLY A 23 -16.47 -12.06 -5.04
N VAL A 24 -15.84 -13.21 -4.82
CA VAL A 24 -14.39 -13.41 -4.90
C VAL A 24 -14.08 -14.45 -5.98
N ASN A 25 -12.97 -14.27 -6.68
CA ASN A 25 -12.43 -15.23 -7.65
C ASN A 25 -10.91 -15.36 -7.47
N ASP A 26 -10.26 -16.23 -8.25
CA ASP A 26 -8.84 -16.53 -8.13
C ASP A 26 -7.94 -15.66 -9.05
N GLU A 27 -8.55 -14.80 -9.88
CA GLU A 27 -7.83 -13.97 -10.86
C GLU A 27 -7.62 -12.53 -10.40
N ASP A 28 -8.46 -12.02 -9.51
CA ASP A 28 -8.48 -10.61 -9.09
C ASP A 28 -7.66 -10.29 -7.81
N PRO A 29 -7.18 -11.27 -7.00
CA PRO A 29 -6.34 -10.95 -5.86
C PRO A 29 -5.08 -10.18 -6.28
N GLU A 30 -4.73 -9.17 -5.47
CA GLU A 30 -3.52 -8.36 -5.68
C GLU A 30 -2.28 -8.98 -5.01
N SER A 31 -2.49 -10.01 -4.17
CA SER A 31 -1.45 -10.82 -3.52
C SER A 31 -2.02 -12.14 -3.03
N SER A 32 -1.20 -12.93 -2.32
CA SER A 32 -1.51 -14.30 -1.90
C SER A 32 -2.60 -14.44 -0.82
N ARG A 33 -2.95 -13.36 -0.10
CA ARG A 33 -3.91 -13.40 1.01
C ARG A 33 -4.57 -12.05 1.27
N ILE A 34 -5.55 -12.05 2.17
CA ILE A 34 -6.11 -10.82 2.75
C ILE A 34 -5.12 -10.26 3.79
N TRP A 35 -4.84 -8.97 3.72
CA TRP A 35 -3.88 -8.29 4.60
C TRP A 35 -4.52 -7.34 5.60
N VAL A 36 -5.78 -6.94 5.37
CA VAL A 36 -6.47 -6.04 6.30
C VAL A 36 -6.65 -6.68 7.67
N ALA A 37 -6.51 -5.88 8.72
CA ALA A 37 -6.75 -6.34 10.09
C ALA A 37 -8.23 -6.53 10.41
N GLY A 38 -9.11 -5.88 9.65
CA GLY A 38 -10.55 -5.99 9.79
C GLY A 38 -11.28 -5.27 8.66
N PHE A 39 -12.56 -5.60 8.49
CA PHE A 39 -13.37 -5.11 7.39
C PHE A 39 -14.74 -4.62 7.87
N VAL A 40 -15.07 -3.36 7.53
CA VAL A 40 -16.31 -2.70 7.97
C VAL A 40 -17.14 -2.32 6.77
N VAL A 41 -18.41 -2.76 6.76
CA VAL A 41 -19.35 -2.47 5.69
C VAL A 41 -20.70 -1.99 6.26
N ARG A 42 -21.45 -1.25 5.45
CA ARG A 42 -22.81 -0.87 5.81
C ARG A 42 -23.76 -2.05 5.57
N ASP A 43 -23.73 -2.59 4.37
CA ASP A 43 -24.61 -3.69 3.96
C ASP A 43 -23.79 -4.76 3.22
N ALA A 44 -23.80 -5.97 3.78
CA ALA A 44 -23.11 -7.11 3.19
C ALA A 44 -24.07 -7.85 2.23
N ALA A 45 -23.61 -8.08 1.00
CA ALA A 45 -24.38 -8.83 0.01
C ALA A 45 -24.57 -10.28 0.49
N ARG A 46 -25.83 -10.73 0.53
CA ARG A 46 -26.18 -12.11 0.89
C ARG A 46 -25.77 -13.13 -0.16
N ARG A 47 -25.58 -12.69 -1.40
CA ARG A 47 -25.17 -13.52 -2.53
C ARG A 47 -24.32 -12.71 -3.51
N ALA A 48 -23.29 -13.37 -4.03
CA ALA A 48 -22.59 -12.86 -5.20
C ALA A 48 -23.49 -12.99 -6.44
N SER A 49 -23.52 -11.95 -7.26
CA SER A 49 -24.30 -11.88 -8.51
C SER A 49 -23.44 -11.49 -9.70
N ASN A 50 -22.23 -12.01 -9.75
CA ASN A 50 -21.29 -11.78 -10.84
C ASN A 50 -20.87 -13.12 -11.45
N TRP A 51 -20.81 -13.19 -12.78
CA TRP A 51 -20.46 -14.41 -13.51
C TRP A 51 -19.04 -14.93 -13.21
N ARG A 52 -18.13 -14.04 -12.74
CA ARG A 52 -16.78 -14.41 -12.35
C ARG A 52 -16.67 -14.88 -10.89
N ALA A 53 -17.71 -14.73 -10.09
CA ALA A 53 -17.69 -15.14 -8.69
C ALA A 53 -17.46 -16.65 -8.57
N ARG A 54 -16.56 -17.03 -7.67
CA ARG A 54 -16.26 -18.41 -7.28
C ARG A 54 -16.64 -18.68 -5.83
N ARG A 55 -16.58 -17.65 -4.99
CA ARG A 55 -16.87 -17.70 -3.56
C ARG A 55 -17.60 -16.44 -3.12
N GLU A 56 -18.33 -16.52 -2.03
CA GLU A 56 -18.88 -15.36 -1.34
C GLU A 56 -17.76 -14.61 -0.59
N LEU A 57 -17.97 -13.31 -0.39
CA LEU A 57 -16.98 -12.50 0.33
C LEU A 57 -16.87 -12.91 1.81
N GLU A 58 -17.99 -13.25 2.46
CA GLU A 58 -18.01 -13.66 3.85
C GLU A 58 -17.25 -14.98 4.04
N ASP A 59 -17.48 -15.96 3.17
CA ASP A 59 -16.75 -17.25 3.21
C ASP A 59 -15.23 -17.03 3.08
N GLU A 60 -14.80 -16.12 2.23
CA GLU A 60 -13.38 -15.81 2.06
C GLU A 60 -12.79 -15.13 3.30
N LEU A 61 -13.52 -14.20 3.93
CA LEU A 61 -13.09 -13.57 5.19
C LEU A 61 -12.95 -14.60 6.30
N VAL A 62 -13.94 -15.49 6.45
CA VAL A 62 -13.94 -16.58 7.44
C VAL A 62 -12.79 -17.55 7.20
N ALA A 63 -12.59 -17.98 5.95
CA ALA A 63 -11.51 -18.92 5.58
C ALA A 63 -10.11 -18.37 5.91
N GLN A 64 -9.93 -17.04 5.88
CA GLN A 64 -8.66 -16.40 6.19
C GLN A 64 -8.62 -15.79 7.62
N GLY A 65 -9.63 -16.01 8.45
CA GLY A 65 -9.67 -15.54 9.84
C GLY A 65 -9.74 -14.01 9.97
N ILE A 66 -10.33 -13.33 9.00
CA ILE A 66 -10.45 -11.85 8.99
C ILE A 66 -11.80 -11.46 9.63
N VAL A 67 -11.71 -10.65 10.69
CA VAL A 67 -12.91 -10.13 11.35
C VAL A 67 -13.62 -9.10 10.49
N GLY A 68 -14.93 -9.23 10.32
CA GLY A 68 -15.79 -8.28 9.62
C GLY A 68 -16.94 -7.81 10.50
N ILE A 69 -17.46 -6.62 10.21
CA ILE A 69 -18.69 -6.10 10.82
C ILE A 69 -19.55 -5.41 9.77
N ALA A 70 -20.84 -5.74 9.77
CA ALA A 70 -21.86 -5.13 8.92
C ALA A 70 -22.86 -4.32 9.75
N ASP A 71 -23.81 -3.67 9.08
CA ASP A 71 -24.87 -2.83 9.68
C ASP A 71 -24.32 -1.59 10.42
N VAL A 72 -23.16 -1.10 10.01
CA VAL A 72 -22.49 0.07 10.60
C VAL A 72 -22.72 1.29 9.72
N ASP A 73 -22.95 2.47 10.30
CA ASP A 73 -23.01 3.72 9.55
C ASP A 73 -21.58 4.14 9.11
N THR A 74 -21.13 3.55 8.00
CA THR A 74 -19.81 3.81 7.42
C THR A 74 -19.64 5.26 6.95
N ARG A 75 -20.75 5.97 6.64
CA ARG A 75 -20.71 7.39 6.30
C ARG A 75 -20.40 8.24 7.53
N ALA A 76 -21.02 7.95 8.66
CA ALA A 76 -20.75 8.66 9.92
C ALA A 76 -19.27 8.42 10.35
N ILE A 77 -18.78 7.18 10.26
CA ILE A 77 -17.37 6.87 10.54
C ILE A 77 -16.45 7.66 9.62
N THR A 78 -16.71 7.69 8.32
CA THR A 78 -15.88 8.41 7.35
C THR A 78 -15.86 9.91 7.64
N ARG A 79 -17.01 10.51 7.97
CA ARG A 79 -17.06 11.92 8.38
C ARG A 79 -16.24 12.18 9.63
N HIS A 80 -16.36 11.30 10.62
CA HIS A 80 -15.59 11.41 11.86
C HIS A 80 -14.08 11.35 11.60
N ILE A 81 -13.62 10.40 10.76
CA ILE A 81 -12.20 10.28 10.37
C ILE A 81 -11.71 11.54 9.62
N ARG A 82 -12.55 12.14 8.78
CA ARG A 82 -12.19 13.38 8.07
C ARG A 82 -12.08 14.59 8.99
N GLU A 83 -12.84 14.63 10.06
CA GLU A 83 -12.84 15.72 11.03
C GLU A 83 -11.77 15.57 12.11
N ARG A 84 -11.42 14.33 12.48
CA ARG A 84 -10.55 14.00 13.61
C ARG A 84 -9.21 13.36 13.24
N GLY A 85 -9.03 13.01 11.98
CA GLY A 85 -7.89 12.26 11.50
C GLY A 85 -8.06 10.75 11.60
N ALA A 86 -7.15 10.01 10.98
CA ALA A 86 -7.05 8.57 11.11
C ALA A 86 -6.70 8.20 12.56
N MET A 87 -7.37 7.18 13.08
CA MET A 87 -7.28 6.82 14.50
C MET A 87 -7.07 5.30 14.67
N ARG A 88 -6.65 4.94 15.88
CA ARG A 88 -6.64 3.54 16.32
C ARG A 88 -8.08 3.09 16.50
N ALA A 89 -8.38 1.87 16.06
CA ALA A 89 -9.70 1.27 16.15
C ALA A 89 -9.59 -0.23 16.39
N GLY A 90 -10.67 -0.85 16.89
CA GLY A 90 -10.75 -2.28 17.10
C GLY A 90 -12.12 -2.81 16.70
N ILE A 91 -12.15 -4.05 16.19
CA ILE A 91 -13.36 -4.85 16.01
C ILE A 91 -13.19 -6.05 16.93
N PHE A 92 -14.18 -6.27 17.80
CA PHE A 92 -14.13 -7.34 18.80
C PHE A 92 -15.29 -8.31 18.57
N SER A 93 -15.01 -9.61 18.59
CA SER A 93 -16.00 -10.67 18.41
C SER A 93 -15.59 -11.93 19.18
N GLY A 94 -16.50 -12.91 19.26
CA GLY A 94 -16.22 -14.21 19.89
C GLY A 94 -15.78 -14.09 21.35
N ASP A 95 -14.68 -14.74 21.68
CA ASP A 95 -14.15 -14.83 23.06
C ASP A 95 -13.68 -13.50 23.64
N ALA A 96 -13.50 -12.49 22.81
CA ALA A 96 -13.19 -11.13 23.27
C ALA A 96 -14.39 -10.41 23.89
N LEU A 97 -15.59 -10.98 23.77
CA LEU A 97 -16.83 -10.41 24.30
C LEU A 97 -17.40 -11.30 25.42
N PRO A 98 -18.09 -10.71 26.42
CA PRO A 98 -18.79 -11.52 27.46
C PRO A 98 -19.82 -12.46 26.84
N VAL A 99 -19.77 -13.74 27.22
CA VAL A 99 -20.67 -14.77 26.69
C VAL A 99 -22.13 -14.40 26.96
N GLY A 100 -22.97 -14.40 25.91
CA GLY A 100 -24.40 -14.14 25.99
C GLY A 100 -24.80 -12.69 26.24
N ALA A 101 -23.87 -11.76 26.25
CA ALA A 101 -24.17 -10.36 26.43
C ALA A 101 -24.84 -9.76 25.17
N GLN A 102 -26.07 -9.33 25.29
CA GLN A 102 -26.79 -8.59 24.26
C GLN A 102 -26.30 -7.12 24.19
N TYR A 103 -25.82 -6.60 25.32
CA TYR A 103 -25.20 -5.28 25.44
C TYR A 103 -23.97 -5.36 26.34
N LEU A 104 -22.95 -4.57 26.03
CA LEU A 104 -21.77 -4.44 26.84
C LEU A 104 -22.00 -3.40 27.95
N GLY A 105 -21.68 -3.75 29.19
CA GLY A 105 -21.62 -2.77 30.29
C GLY A 105 -20.47 -1.78 30.12
N GLU A 106 -20.56 -0.65 30.81
CA GLU A 106 -19.55 0.42 30.72
C GLU A 106 -18.12 -0.05 31.02
N GLU A 107 -17.94 -0.93 31.98
CA GLU A 107 -16.64 -1.50 32.37
C GLU A 107 -16.03 -2.34 31.25
N ALA A 108 -16.85 -3.17 30.59
CA ALA A 108 -16.41 -3.97 29.43
C ALA A 108 -16.02 -3.07 28.25
N VAL A 109 -16.82 -2.06 27.94
CA VAL A 109 -16.49 -1.05 26.90
C VAL A 109 -15.19 -0.32 27.26
N ALA A 110 -15.02 0.13 28.49
CA ALA A 110 -13.80 0.81 28.93
C ALA A 110 -12.56 -0.09 28.83
N SER A 111 -12.71 -1.39 29.04
CA SER A 111 -11.62 -2.36 28.86
C SER A 111 -11.23 -2.49 27.39
N LEU A 112 -12.21 -2.63 26.48
CA LEU A 112 -11.95 -2.71 25.04
C LEU A 112 -11.32 -1.40 24.50
N VAL A 113 -11.80 -0.26 24.97
CA VAL A 113 -11.23 1.06 24.60
C VAL A 113 -9.77 1.17 25.04
N ARG A 114 -9.42 0.62 26.22
CA ARG A 114 -8.00 0.58 26.65
C ARG A 114 -7.14 -0.25 25.70
N ILE A 115 -7.60 -1.42 25.29
CA ILE A 115 -6.88 -2.26 24.31
C ILE A 115 -6.60 -1.47 23.02
N VAL A 116 -7.60 -0.73 22.53
CA VAL A 116 -7.42 0.13 21.34
C VAL A 116 -6.45 1.27 21.62
N ALA A 117 -6.55 1.92 22.77
CA ALA A 117 -5.68 3.03 23.15
C ALA A 117 -4.21 2.60 23.34
N ASP A 118 -3.96 1.38 23.77
CA ASP A 118 -2.63 0.81 23.97
C ASP A 118 -2.04 0.20 22.67
N SER A 119 -2.85 0.06 21.61
CA SER A 119 -2.36 -0.46 20.34
C SER A 119 -1.39 0.52 19.65
N PRO A 120 -0.41 0.03 18.87
CA PRO A 120 0.55 0.91 18.22
C PRO A 120 -0.13 1.81 17.17
N ALA A 121 0.34 3.07 17.07
CA ALA A 121 -0.02 3.95 15.98
C ALA A 121 0.68 3.52 14.67
N MET A 122 0.17 3.96 13.51
CA MET A 122 0.82 3.68 12.22
C MET A 122 2.18 4.38 12.10
N SER A 123 2.33 5.57 12.67
CA SER A 123 3.62 6.26 12.72
C SER A 123 4.63 5.45 13.54
N GLY A 124 5.83 5.28 12.99
CA GLY A 124 6.88 4.47 13.60
C GLY A 124 6.77 2.96 13.34
N GLN A 125 5.81 2.49 12.52
CA GLN A 125 5.68 1.06 12.18
C GLN A 125 6.52 0.68 10.97
N ALA A 126 7.44 -0.27 11.14
CA ALA A 126 8.25 -0.87 10.09
C ALA A 126 7.55 -2.15 9.58
N LEU A 127 6.69 -2.04 8.57
CA LEU A 127 5.81 -3.16 8.14
C LEU A 127 6.20 -3.78 6.80
N ALA A 128 7.08 -3.17 6.03
CA ALA A 128 7.41 -3.64 4.68
C ALA A 128 7.95 -5.09 4.67
N ALA A 129 8.79 -5.44 5.66
CA ALA A 129 9.32 -6.79 5.77
C ALA A 129 8.28 -7.87 6.11
N GLU A 130 7.15 -7.48 6.72
CA GLU A 130 6.08 -8.43 7.09
C GLU A 130 5.22 -8.86 5.89
N VAL A 131 5.28 -8.10 4.80
CA VAL A 131 4.46 -8.32 3.59
C VAL A 131 5.30 -8.64 2.35
N SER A 132 6.61 -8.59 2.47
CA SER A 132 7.56 -8.90 1.40
C SER A 132 7.61 -10.39 1.11
N THR A 133 8.00 -10.76 -0.11
CA THR A 133 8.37 -12.14 -0.44
C THR A 133 9.59 -12.59 0.36
N ASP A 134 9.66 -13.88 0.68
CA ASP A 134 10.81 -14.48 1.36
C ASP A 134 11.94 -14.82 0.40
N GLU A 135 11.61 -15.09 -0.87
CA GLU A 135 12.56 -15.54 -1.89
C GLU A 135 12.42 -14.70 -3.18
N THR A 136 13.53 -14.57 -3.89
CA THR A 136 13.55 -13.97 -5.22
C THR A 136 12.79 -14.84 -6.22
N TYR A 137 11.91 -14.24 -6.98
CA TYR A 137 11.26 -14.90 -8.11
C TYR A 137 11.34 -14.04 -9.38
N VAL A 138 11.13 -14.68 -10.53
CA VAL A 138 11.25 -14.05 -11.84
C VAL A 138 9.92 -14.09 -12.56
N VAL A 139 9.53 -12.98 -13.16
CA VAL A 139 8.43 -12.90 -14.11
C VAL A 139 9.02 -12.65 -15.50
N GLU A 140 8.95 -13.68 -16.34
CA GLU A 140 9.44 -13.62 -17.72
C GLU A 140 8.51 -12.78 -18.60
N PRO A 141 9.00 -12.23 -19.73
CA PRO A 141 8.17 -11.53 -20.70
C PRO A 141 6.94 -12.34 -21.12
N LEU A 142 5.79 -11.68 -21.21
CA LEU A 142 4.48 -12.29 -21.44
C LEU A 142 3.83 -11.83 -22.75
N GLY A 143 2.75 -12.51 -23.16
CA GLY A 143 1.96 -12.15 -24.34
C GLY A 143 2.81 -12.20 -25.61
N ASP A 144 2.84 -11.12 -26.38
CA ASP A 144 3.59 -11.01 -27.65
C ASP A 144 5.12 -11.10 -27.47
N PHE A 145 5.59 -10.97 -26.23
CA PHE A 145 7.01 -11.05 -25.87
C PHE A 145 7.41 -12.40 -25.27
N ALA A 146 6.46 -13.32 -25.08
CA ALA A 146 6.75 -14.64 -24.50
C ALA A 146 7.79 -15.39 -25.31
N GLY A 147 8.84 -15.93 -24.64
CA GLY A 147 9.93 -16.67 -25.26
C GLY A 147 10.92 -15.83 -26.08
N LYS A 148 10.79 -14.50 -26.08
CA LYS A 148 11.74 -13.59 -26.71
C LYS A 148 12.75 -13.05 -25.68
N GLU A 149 13.90 -12.57 -26.18
CA GLU A 149 14.83 -11.83 -25.32
C GLU A 149 14.14 -10.61 -24.72
N PRO A 150 14.32 -10.36 -23.42
CA PRO A 150 13.71 -9.22 -22.76
C PRO A 150 14.28 -7.91 -23.31
N ILE A 151 13.41 -6.92 -23.48
CA ILE A 151 13.83 -5.56 -23.90
C ILE A 151 14.57 -4.82 -22.78
N ALA A 152 14.33 -5.20 -21.53
CA ALA A 152 14.99 -4.67 -20.33
C ALA A 152 14.86 -5.65 -19.17
N ARG A 153 15.73 -5.51 -18.17
CA ARG A 153 15.71 -6.23 -16.90
C ARG A 153 15.42 -5.23 -15.79
N VAL A 154 14.38 -5.47 -15.02
CA VAL A 154 14.03 -4.64 -13.86
C VAL A 154 14.13 -5.48 -12.60
N VAL A 155 14.82 -4.98 -11.60
CA VAL A 155 14.77 -5.53 -10.25
C VAL A 155 13.73 -4.77 -9.46
N ALA A 156 12.69 -5.47 -9.02
CA ALA A 156 11.61 -4.94 -8.20
C ALA A 156 11.81 -5.34 -6.75
N VAL A 157 12.07 -4.38 -5.87
CA VAL A 157 12.14 -4.62 -4.42
C VAL A 157 10.71 -4.68 -3.89
N ASP A 158 10.38 -5.84 -3.30
CA ASP A 158 9.06 -6.11 -2.75
C ASP A 158 8.91 -5.52 -1.36
N LEU A 159 8.20 -4.40 -1.27
CA LEU A 159 7.80 -3.74 -0.03
C LEU A 159 6.32 -3.98 0.29
N GLY A 160 5.67 -4.88 -0.44
CA GLY A 160 4.24 -5.15 -0.46
C GLY A 160 3.68 -5.03 -1.88
N ILE A 161 4.41 -5.57 -2.87
CA ILE A 161 4.09 -5.46 -4.29
C ILE A 161 2.75 -6.10 -4.62
N LYS A 162 1.98 -5.43 -5.46
CA LYS A 162 0.79 -6.04 -6.07
C LYS A 162 1.22 -6.98 -7.19
N SER A 163 0.68 -8.19 -7.19
CA SER A 163 1.03 -9.25 -8.16
C SER A 163 0.93 -8.79 -9.62
N ARG A 164 -0.03 -7.91 -9.92
CA ARG A 164 -0.21 -7.36 -11.27
C ARG A 164 0.92 -6.42 -11.72
N THR A 165 1.66 -5.79 -10.80
CA THR A 165 2.73 -4.85 -11.18
C THR A 165 3.83 -5.52 -12.00
N PRO A 166 4.50 -6.61 -11.55
CA PRO A 166 5.49 -7.29 -12.36
C PRO A 166 4.90 -7.88 -13.65
N TYR A 167 3.65 -8.36 -13.63
CA TYR A 167 2.98 -8.85 -14.84
C TYR A 167 2.76 -7.75 -15.89
N HIS A 168 2.42 -6.54 -15.48
CA HIS A 168 2.27 -5.42 -16.42
C HIS A 168 3.59 -4.99 -17.05
N LEU A 169 4.70 -5.06 -16.32
CA LEU A 169 6.03 -4.86 -16.89
C LEU A 169 6.39 -5.99 -17.86
N ALA A 170 6.16 -7.24 -17.46
CA ALA A 170 6.42 -8.42 -18.27
C ALA A 170 5.60 -8.46 -19.58
N ALA A 171 4.33 -8.02 -19.54
CA ALA A 171 3.50 -7.87 -20.73
C ALA A 171 4.01 -6.81 -21.73
N ARG A 172 4.97 -5.99 -21.31
CA ARG A 172 5.67 -5.01 -22.14
C ARG A 172 7.07 -5.45 -22.55
N GLY A 173 7.40 -6.72 -22.35
CA GLY A 173 8.67 -7.30 -22.75
C GLY A 173 9.80 -7.19 -21.73
N VAL A 174 9.50 -6.73 -20.51
CA VAL A 174 10.49 -6.60 -19.43
C VAL A 174 10.60 -7.91 -18.67
N ARG A 175 11.82 -8.38 -18.40
CA ARG A 175 12.07 -9.41 -17.38
C ARG A 175 12.13 -8.77 -16.02
N VAL A 176 11.30 -9.24 -15.07
CA VAL A 176 11.22 -8.66 -13.73
C VAL A 176 11.73 -9.66 -12.70
N TYR A 177 12.77 -9.28 -11.98
CA TYR A 177 13.25 -9.99 -10.80
C TYR A 177 12.62 -9.34 -9.57
N VAL A 178 11.72 -10.03 -8.89
CA VAL A 178 11.14 -9.54 -7.63
C VAL A 178 12.00 -10.08 -6.50
N VAL A 179 12.62 -9.19 -5.74
CA VAL A 179 13.51 -9.51 -4.64
C VAL A 179 12.90 -9.11 -3.30
N PRO A 180 13.24 -9.80 -2.19
CA PRO A 180 12.80 -9.43 -0.85
C PRO A 180 13.16 -7.97 -0.49
N SER A 181 12.38 -7.36 0.40
CA SER A 181 12.72 -6.05 0.99
C SER A 181 14.10 -6.05 1.66
N THR A 182 14.55 -7.23 2.08
CA THR A 182 15.85 -7.46 2.72
C THR A 182 17.01 -7.59 1.74
N ALA A 183 16.80 -7.53 0.43
CA ALA A 183 17.88 -7.59 -0.55
C ALA A 183 18.88 -6.44 -0.36
N SER A 184 20.17 -6.75 -0.48
CA SER A 184 21.24 -5.76 -0.48
C SER A 184 21.43 -5.14 -1.86
N PHE A 185 22.16 -4.05 -1.95
CA PHE A 185 22.55 -3.49 -3.25
C PHE A 185 23.38 -4.50 -4.07
N ALA A 186 24.25 -5.27 -3.45
CA ALA A 186 25.03 -6.30 -4.14
C ALA A 186 24.16 -7.40 -4.76
N ASP A 187 23.06 -7.80 -4.08
CA ASP A 187 22.10 -8.77 -4.63
C ASP A 187 21.39 -8.19 -5.86
N ILE A 188 21.03 -6.89 -5.81
CA ILE A 188 20.40 -6.18 -6.93
C ILE A 188 21.37 -6.05 -8.11
N GLU A 189 22.58 -5.60 -7.86
CA GLU A 189 23.63 -5.38 -8.87
C GLU A 189 24.02 -6.69 -9.59
N ALA A 190 24.07 -7.81 -8.86
CA ALA A 190 24.38 -9.12 -9.42
C ALA A 190 23.38 -9.56 -10.52
N LEU A 191 22.14 -9.06 -10.48
CA LEU A 191 21.11 -9.31 -11.49
C LEU A 191 21.28 -8.45 -12.74
N LYS A 192 22.22 -7.50 -12.74
CA LYS A 192 22.53 -6.58 -13.85
C LYS A 192 21.28 -5.87 -14.39
N PRO A 193 20.57 -5.13 -13.55
CA PRO A 193 19.33 -4.46 -13.96
C PRO A 193 19.60 -3.27 -14.88
N ASP A 194 18.68 -3.06 -15.84
CA ASP A 194 18.57 -1.83 -16.61
C ASP A 194 17.80 -0.74 -15.85
N GLY A 195 17.07 -1.12 -14.79
CA GLY A 195 16.36 -0.23 -13.88
C GLY A 195 15.94 -0.95 -12.60
N VAL A 196 15.71 -0.16 -11.55
CA VAL A 196 15.25 -0.64 -10.23
C VAL A 196 13.91 -0.02 -9.90
N PHE A 197 13.00 -0.85 -9.41
CA PHE A 197 11.66 -0.47 -9.00
C PHE A 197 11.45 -0.77 -7.52
N PHE A 198 10.99 0.21 -6.73
CA PHE A 198 10.53 -0.05 -5.36
C PHE A 198 9.01 0.03 -5.31
N SER A 199 8.39 -1.02 -4.78
CA SER A 199 6.95 -1.17 -4.82
C SER A 199 6.21 -0.30 -3.81
N ASN A 200 4.88 -0.33 -3.90
CA ASN A 200 4.00 0.08 -2.82
C ASN A 200 4.21 -0.79 -1.57
N GLY A 201 3.74 -0.32 -0.43
CA GLY A 201 3.84 -1.06 0.83
C GLY A 201 3.22 -0.34 2.01
N PRO A 202 3.07 -1.04 3.14
CA PRO A 202 2.55 -0.50 4.40
C PRO A 202 3.65 0.12 5.26
N GLY A 203 3.24 0.85 6.28
CA GLY A 203 4.11 1.37 7.34
C GLY A 203 4.51 2.81 7.16
N ASP A 204 5.45 3.23 8.00
CA ASP A 204 6.00 4.58 8.03
C ASP A 204 7.32 4.64 7.26
N PRO A 205 7.42 5.43 6.18
CA PRO A 205 8.66 5.53 5.41
C PRO A 205 9.86 6.05 6.20
N SER A 206 9.64 6.68 7.36
CA SER A 206 10.73 7.14 8.23
C SER A 206 11.46 6.00 8.94
N THR A 207 10.91 4.79 8.94
CA THR A 207 11.52 3.60 9.58
C THR A 207 12.37 2.76 8.63
N ALA A 208 12.41 3.09 7.35
CA ALA A 208 13.00 2.28 6.29
C ALA A 208 14.47 2.68 5.97
N ASP A 209 15.29 2.94 6.98
CA ASP A 209 16.67 3.42 6.81
C ASP A 209 17.53 2.46 5.95
N ARG A 210 17.30 1.16 6.07
CA ARG A 210 17.99 0.16 5.28
C ARG A 210 17.65 0.25 3.79
N GLU A 211 16.37 0.27 3.48
CA GLU A 211 15.86 0.38 2.10
C GLU A 211 16.28 1.71 1.47
N ILE A 212 16.30 2.79 2.25
CA ILE A 212 16.82 4.10 1.84
C ILE A 212 18.32 4.00 1.53
N GLY A 213 19.10 3.27 2.34
CA GLY A 213 20.52 3.01 2.09
C GLY A 213 20.76 2.26 0.78
N VAL A 214 19.97 1.20 0.52
CA VAL A 214 20.02 0.44 -0.75
C VAL A 214 19.64 1.33 -1.92
N LEU A 215 18.59 2.13 -1.79
CA LEU A 215 18.17 3.06 -2.84
C LEU A 215 19.25 4.09 -3.16
N ARG A 216 19.93 4.64 -2.15
CA ARG A 216 21.06 5.55 -2.38
C ARG A 216 22.19 4.89 -3.16
N ALA A 217 22.51 3.62 -2.86
CA ALA A 217 23.50 2.86 -3.62
C ALA A 217 23.07 2.64 -5.09
N VAL A 218 21.78 2.40 -5.34
CA VAL A 218 21.22 2.36 -6.71
C VAL A 218 21.40 3.68 -7.45
N LEU A 219 21.11 4.80 -6.79
CA LEU A 219 21.28 6.14 -7.38
C LEU A 219 22.76 6.46 -7.63
N ASP A 220 23.64 6.10 -6.71
CA ASP A 220 25.10 6.29 -6.83
C ASP A 220 25.70 5.48 -7.99
N ALA A 221 25.14 4.28 -8.25
CA ALA A 221 25.51 3.46 -9.39
C ALA A 221 24.95 3.99 -10.73
N GLY A 222 24.15 5.06 -10.72
CA GLY A 222 23.53 5.62 -11.91
C GLY A 222 22.45 4.73 -12.54
N ILE A 223 21.90 3.76 -11.79
CA ILE A 223 20.83 2.89 -12.27
C ILE A 223 19.50 3.64 -12.24
N PRO A 224 18.73 3.67 -13.36
CA PRO A 224 17.41 4.28 -13.39
C PRO A 224 16.49 3.73 -12.31
N TYR A 225 15.78 4.62 -11.64
CA TYR A 225 14.88 4.28 -10.53
C TYR A 225 13.45 4.72 -10.79
N PHE A 226 12.50 3.90 -10.37
CA PHE A 226 11.09 4.24 -10.29
C PHE A 226 10.47 3.68 -9.00
N GLY A 227 9.62 4.46 -8.34
CA GLY A 227 8.95 4.04 -7.10
C GLY A 227 7.47 4.38 -7.11
N ILE A 228 6.64 3.49 -6.56
CA ILE A 228 5.21 3.71 -6.39
C ILE A 228 4.87 3.78 -4.90
N CYS A 229 4.06 4.77 -4.47
CA CYS A 229 3.55 4.92 -3.11
C CYS A 229 4.69 4.91 -2.09
N PHE A 230 4.87 3.82 -1.32
CA PHE A 230 5.95 3.68 -0.36
C PHE A 230 7.33 3.85 -1.02
N GLY A 231 7.56 3.22 -2.19
CA GLY A 231 8.80 3.40 -2.95
C GLY A 231 9.05 4.85 -3.37
N HIS A 232 8.01 5.60 -3.76
CA HIS A 232 8.13 7.03 -4.04
C HIS A 232 8.49 7.84 -2.77
N GLN A 233 7.89 7.49 -1.62
CA GLN A 233 8.22 8.14 -0.34
C GLN A 233 9.66 7.86 0.08
N LEU A 234 10.17 6.64 -0.13
CA LEU A 234 11.57 6.29 0.10
C LEU A 234 12.51 7.07 -0.82
N PHE A 235 12.10 7.34 -2.06
CA PHE A 235 12.87 8.19 -2.97
C PHE A 235 13.01 9.61 -2.43
N GLY A 236 11.92 10.23 -1.99
CA GLY A 236 11.98 11.52 -1.30
C GLY A 236 12.93 11.52 -0.11
N ARG A 237 12.88 10.46 0.72
CA ARG A 237 13.78 10.27 1.86
C ARG A 237 15.24 10.07 1.44
N ALA A 238 15.50 9.31 0.38
CA ALA A 238 16.85 9.11 -0.15
C ALA A 238 17.49 10.42 -0.62
N LEU A 239 16.69 11.30 -1.22
CA LEU A 239 17.10 12.64 -1.63
C LEU A 239 17.29 13.62 -0.46
N GLY A 240 16.88 13.24 0.76
CA GLY A 240 17.04 14.04 1.98
C GLY A 240 15.80 14.85 2.38
N TYR A 241 14.67 14.67 1.70
CA TYR A 241 13.41 15.29 2.11
C TYR A 241 12.77 14.55 3.27
N GLY A 242 11.92 15.25 4.02
CA GLY A 242 11.08 14.66 5.05
C GLY A 242 9.89 13.90 4.46
N THR A 243 9.24 13.12 5.31
CA THR A 243 7.90 12.59 5.08
C THR A 243 7.04 12.92 6.29
N TYR A 244 5.76 13.13 6.05
CA TYR A 244 4.80 13.44 7.14
C TYR A 244 3.54 12.60 7.00
N LYS A 245 2.90 12.35 8.15
CA LYS A 245 1.63 11.64 8.21
C LYS A 245 0.50 12.60 7.82
N LEU A 246 -0.27 12.23 6.80
CA LEU A 246 -1.51 12.92 6.47
C LEU A 246 -2.57 12.64 7.54
N ASP A 247 -3.42 13.61 7.81
CA ASP A 247 -4.46 13.48 8.85
C ASP A 247 -5.33 12.24 8.63
N TYR A 248 -5.87 12.05 7.43
CA TYR A 248 -6.69 10.88 7.08
C TYR A 248 -6.18 10.11 5.84
N GLY A 249 -5.14 10.62 5.17
CA GLY A 249 -4.58 10.04 3.95
C GLY A 249 -5.45 10.24 2.71
N HIS A 250 -4.91 9.87 1.54
CA HIS A 250 -5.66 9.88 0.28
C HIS A 250 -5.99 8.45 -0.11
N ARG A 251 -7.28 8.16 -0.30
CA ARG A 251 -7.79 6.83 -0.66
C ARG A 251 -8.94 6.94 -1.64
N GLY A 252 -8.95 6.05 -2.64
CA GLY A 252 -9.98 5.98 -3.67
C GLY A 252 -9.43 6.19 -5.07
N ILE A 253 -10.34 6.05 -6.05
CA ILE A 253 -10.02 6.10 -7.49
C ILE A 253 -10.34 7.47 -8.12
N ASN A 254 -10.61 8.47 -7.31
CA ASN A 254 -11.06 9.79 -7.74
C ASN A 254 -10.23 10.93 -7.13
N GLN A 255 -8.93 10.72 -7.03
CA GLN A 255 -8.01 11.68 -6.45
C GLN A 255 -7.41 12.59 -7.54
N PRO A 256 -7.64 13.92 -7.48
CA PRO A 256 -7.12 14.83 -8.48
C PRO A 256 -5.62 15.07 -8.26
N VAL A 257 -4.86 14.98 -9.35
CA VAL A 257 -3.42 15.27 -9.39
C VAL A 257 -3.15 16.26 -10.51
N LYS A 258 -2.42 17.33 -10.19
CA LYS A 258 -2.02 18.34 -11.14
C LYS A 258 -0.60 18.07 -11.62
N ASP A 259 -0.42 18.00 -12.92
CA ASP A 259 0.87 18.13 -13.58
C ASP A 259 1.31 19.61 -13.51
N VAL A 260 2.41 19.87 -12.86
CA VAL A 260 2.93 21.24 -12.61
C VAL A 260 3.36 21.91 -13.92
N ALA A 261 3.98 21.17 -14.83
CA ALA A 261 4.51 21.69 -16.08
C ALA A 261 3.40 22.10 -17.06
N THR A 262 2.35 21.27 -17.18
CA THR A 262 1.26 21.52 -18.14
C THR A 262 0.04 22.21 -17.52
N GLY A 263 -0.09 22.19 -16.19
CA GLY A 263 -1.24 22.66 -15.46
C GLY A 263 -2.48 21.73 -15.56
N ARG A 264 -2.37 20.60 -16.26
CA ARG A 264 -3.47 19.64 -16.39
C ARG A 264 -3.76 18.96 -15.07
N VAL A 265 -5.03 18.69 -14.83
CA VAL A 265 -5.50 17.89 -13.69
C VAL A 265 -6.00 16.55 -14.22
N GLU A 266 -5.46 15.48 -13.66
CA GLU A 266 -5.87 14.11 -13.96
C GLU A 266 -6.48 13.44 -12.74
N ILE A 267 -7.44 12.56 -12.95
CA ILE A 267 -8.05 11.79 -11.88
C ILE A 267 -7.29 10.46 -11.75
N THR A 268 -6.80 10.21 -10.57
CA THR A 268 -5.92 9.06 -10.29
C THR A 268 -6.43 8.23 -9.13
N ALA A 269 -5.84 7.06 -8.94
CA ALA A 269 -6.12 6.17 -7.82
C ALA A 269 -5.02 6.32 -6.75
N HIS A 270 -5.42 6.60 -5.52
CA HIS A 270 -4.51 6.74 -4.38
C HIS A 270 -4.84 5.75 -3.27
N ASN A 271 -3.81 5.32 -2.57
CA ASN A 271 -3.88 4.66 -1.27
C ASN A 271 -2.59 4.93 -0.52
N HIS A 272 -2.53 6.04 0.20
CA HIS A 272 -1.38 6.37 1.04
C HIS A 272 -1.78 7.20 2.26
N GLY A 273 -1.04 7.04 3.36
CA GLY A 273 -1.24 7.78 4.61
C GLY A 273 -0.09 8.74 4.93
N PHE A 274 0.98 8.71 4.15
CA PHE A 274 2.14 9.61 4.27
C PHE A 274 2.39 10.33 2.95
N ALA A 275 3.02 11.48 3.03
CA ALA A 275 3.44 12.26 1.86
C ALA A 275 4.87 12.73 2.01
N VAL A 276 5.51 13.06 0.88
CA VAL A 276 6.86 13.65 0.86
C VAL A 276 6.74 15.15 1.10
N ASP A 277 7.58 15.66 1.99
CA ASP A 277 7.70 17.09 2.28
C ASP A 277 8.82 17.70 1.40
N ALA A 278 8.47 18.02 0.17
CA ALA A 278 9.38 18.61 -0.79
C ALA A 278 8.84 19.96 -1.32
N PRO A 279 9.72 20.94 -1.63
CA PRO A 279 9.30 22.22 -2.19
C PRO A 279 8.57 22.03 -3.52
N VAL A 280 7.44 22.68 -3.67
CA VAL A 280 6.67 22.73 -4.93
C VAL A 280 7.01 24.04 -5.66
N GLY A 281 7.24 23.97 -6.97
CA GLY A 281 7.54 25.14 -7.80
C GLY A 281 8.89 25.01 -8.51
N GLU A 282 9.82 25.91 -8.25
CA GLU A 282 11.13 25.89 -8.91
C GLU A 282 11.96 24.66 -8.50
N PRO A 283 12.73 24.06 -9.45
CA PRO A 283 13.63 22.96 -9.12
C PRO A 283 14.61 23.35 -8.02
N SER A 284 14.73 22.50 -7.02
CA SER A 284 15.57 22.69 -5.84
C SER A 284 16.74 21.69 -5.81
N VAL A 285 17.80 22.01 -5.07
CA VAL A 285 18.89 21.07 -4.85
C VAL A 285 18.45 20.04 -3.82
N ALA A 286 18.63 18.75 -4.12
CA ALA A 286 18.33 17.66 -3.20
C ALA A 286 19.13 17.84 -1.89
N PRO A 287 18.48 17.79 -0.69
CA PRO A 287 19.16 18.15 0.56
C PRO A 287 20.25 17.16 0.99
N PHE A 288 20.17 15.90 0.55
CA PHE A 288 21.09 14.87 1.00
C PHE A 288 22.53 15.18 0.56
N ASP A 289 23.45 15.07 1.51
CA ASP A 289 24.92 15.22 1.33
C ASP A 289 25.27 16.45 0.48
N SER A 290 24.76 17.61 0.89
CA SER A 290 25.03 18.91 0.26
C SER A 290 24.72 18.97 -1.25
N GLY A 291 23.73 18.21 -1.69
CA GLY A 291 23.27 18.21 -3.09
C GLY A 291 23.85 17.10 -3.96
N ARG A 292 24.28 15.99 -3.38
CA ARG A 292 24.87 14.84 -4.07
C ARG A 292 24.08 14.39 -5.30
N TYR A 293 22.74 14.44 -5.23
CA TYR A 293 21.84 14.03 -6.32
C TYR A 293 21.40 15.18 -7.24
N GLY A 294 22.00 16.35 -7.08
CA GLY A 294 21.75 17.49 -7.96
C GLY A 294 20.39 18.14 -7.77
N ARG A 295 19.86 18.69 -8.86
CA ARG A 295 18.57 19.39 -8.86
C ARG A 295 17.43 18.39 -9.07
N VAL A 296 16.37 18.58 -8.31
CA VAL A 296 15.12 17.79 -8.37
C VAL A 296 13.92 18.72 -8.51
N GLU A 297 12.86 18.21 -9.08
CA GLU A 297 11.63 18.94 -9.34
C GLU A 297 10.43 18.10 -8.92
N VAL A 298 9.45 18.74 -8.30
CA VAL A 298 8.13 18.16 -8.06
C VAL A 298 7.28 18.34 -9.30
N SER A 299 7.14 17.29 -10.10
CA SER A 299 6.42 17.34 -11.37
C SER A 299 4.90 17.25 -11.22
N HIS A 300 4.42 16.61 -10.15
CA HIS A 300 2.99 16.39 -9.90
C HIS A 300 2.64 16.62 -8.43
N ILE A 301 1.46 17.18 -8.19
CA ILE A 301 0.95 17.45 -6.83
C ILE A 301 -0.49 16.93 -6.68
N GLY A 302 -0.77 16.29 -5.55
CA GLY A 302 -2.14 15.99 -5.14
C GLY A 302 -2.88 17.27 -4.73
N LEU A 303 -4.15 17.38 -5.10
CA LEU A 303 -4.96 18.59 -4.85
C LEU A 303 -5.97 18.41 -3.69
N ASN A 304 -5.88 17.35 -2.91
CA ASN A 304 -6.72 17.08 -1.72
C ASN A 304 -6.01 17.44 -0.43
#